data_6b6e4668fe23f6e5d6696d265d0ac554
#
_entry.id   6b6e4668fe23f6e5d6696d265d0ac554
#
_cell.length_a   1.000
_cell.length_b   1.000
_cell.length_c   1.000
_cell.angle_alpha   90.00
_cell.angle_beta   90.00
_cell.angle_gamma   90.00
#
_symmetry.space_group_name_H-M   'P 1'
#
loop_
_entity.id
_entity.type
_entity.pdbx_description
1 polymer ?
#
loop_
_entity_poly.entity_id
_entity_poly.type
_entity_poly.pdbx_seq_one_letter_code
_entity_poly.pdbx_strand_id
1 'polypeptide(L)'
;DFGGTLYEYIGRQKALELMKYVDTINMSHGGEGTKMYSTAGTDLKKVCLQNKLKLLDASVRHLGTDVNYVVLKNLYDEMKDHMDFFFDTPVEKIQVKEDGYLVSTKDAEYACKKCIVSVGRSGSKWMETVCEDLEIPTKSNRVDIGVRVELPAVIFSHLTDELYESKIVYRTEKFEDNV
;
A
#
# COMPACT_ATOMS: atom_id res chain seq x y z
N ASP A 1 3.27 -2.40 -5.11
CA ASP A 1 3.28 -0.98 -5.37
C ASP A 1 3.35 -0.12 -4.13
N PHE A 2 4.07 -0.61 -3.20
CA PHE A 2 4.34 0.06 -1.96
C PHE A 2 5.17 1.32 -2.22
N GLY A 3 4.67 2.43 -1.81
CA GLY A 3 5.42 3.68 -1.83
C GLY A 3 5.13 4.65 -2.96
N GLY A 4 4.42 4.29 -4.02
CA GLY A 4 3.98 5.21 -5.07
C GLY A 4 4.95 6.37 -5.31
N THR A 5 4.61 7.56 -4.84
CA THR A 5 5.43 8.78 -4.92
C THR A 5 6.34 9.02 -3.71
N LEU A 6 6.50 8.05 -2.80
CA LEU A 6 7.32 8.21 -1.58
C LEU A 6 8.74 8.73 -1.88
N TYR A 7 9.32 8.33 -3.01
CA TYR A 7 10.63 8.78 -3.45
C TYR A 7 10.74 10.29 -3.68
N GLU A 8 9.64 10.97 -3.95
CA GLU A 8 9.60 12.43 -4.11
C GLU A 8 9.83 13.16 -2.78
N TYR A 9 9.45 12.54 -1.66
CA TYR A 9 9.58 13.11 -0.32
C TYR A 9 10.89 12.76 0.37
N ILE A 10 11.36 11.52 0.26
CA ILE A 10 12.53 11.03 1.00
C ILE A 10 13.73 10.67 0.12
N GLY A 11 13.57 10.81 -1.20
CA GLY A 11 14.57 10.42 -2.19
C GLY A 11 14.53 8.91 -2.51
N ARG A 12 14.96 8.58 -3.72
CA ARG A 12 14.85 7.22 -4.29
C ARG A 12 15.57 6.16 -3.46
N GLN A 13 16.79 6.47 -3.00
CA GLN A 13 17.59 5.52 -2.24
C GLN A 13 16.93 5.15 -0.91
N LYS A 14 16.50 6.14 -0.13
CA LYS A 14 15.82 5.91 1.15
C LYS A 14 14.48 5.22 0.99
N ALA A 15 13.73 5.52 -0.09
CA ALA A 15 12.49 4.82 -0.39
C ALA A 15 12.73 3.33 -0.63
N LEU A 16 13.77 2.96 -1.41
CA LEU A 16 14.13 1.56 -1.65
C LEU A 16 14.61 0.86 -0.36
N GLU A 17 15.38 1.53 0.47
CA GLU A 17 15.84 1.00 1.77
C GLU A 17 14.65 0.73 2.69
N LEU A 18 13.69 1.66 2.77
CA LEU A 18 12.48 1.50 3.56
C LEU A 18 11.62 0.34 3.05
N MET A 19 11.45 0.21 1.73
CA MET A 19 10.71 -0.91 1.14
C MET A 19 11.36 -2.26 1.48
N LYS A 20 12.69 -2.37 1.40
CA LYS A 20 13.43 -3.57 1.80
C LYS A 20 13.29 -3.85 3.29
N TYR A 21 13.32 -2.82 4.12
CA TYR A 21 13.13 -2.95 5.56
C TYR A 21 11.76 -3.52 5.89
N VAL A 22 10.69 -2.98 5.27
CA VAL A 22 9.33 -3.51 5.45
C VAL A 22 9.20 -4.96 4.95
N ASP A 23 9.81 -5.29 3.81
CA ASP A 23 9.84 -6.67 3.31
C ASP A 23 10.53 -7.61 4.32
N THR A 24 11.65 -7.17 4.91
CA THR A 24 12.35 -7.93 5.95
C THR A 24 11.47 -8.18 7.18
N ILE A 25 10.71 -7.18 7.64
CA ILE A 25 9.74 -7.34 8.73
C ILE A 25 8.69 -8.39 8.37
N ASN A 26 8.10 -8.30 7.18
CA ASN A 26 7.11 -9.27 6.74
C ASN A 26 7.68 -10.70 6.67
N MET A 27 8.93 -10.84 6.19
CA MET A 27 9.60 -12.14 6.11
C MET A 27 9.85 -12.73 7.49
N SER A 28 10.38 -11.95 8.44
CA SER A 28 10.67 -12.41 9.80
C SER A 28 9.42 -12.74 10.63
N HIS A 29 8.24 -12.30 10.16
CA HIS A 29 6.96 -12.54 10.87
C HIS A 29 6.07 -13.58 10.18
N GLY A 30 6.60 -14.40 9.31
CA GLY A 30 5.87 -15.51 8.70
C GLY A 30 5.70 -15.42 7.19
N GLY A 31 6.29 -14.41 6.55
CA GLY A 31 6.32 -14.29 5.09
C GLY A 31 7.39 -15.15 4.42
N GLU A 32 8.20 -15.89 5.18
CA GLU A 32 9.25 -16.73 4.64
C GLU A 32 8.73 -17.74 3.62
N GLY A 33 9.53 -17.99 2.58
CA GLY A 33 9.16 -18.91 1.50
C GLY A 33 8.25 -18.32 0.42
N THR A 34 7.74 -17.11 0.59
CA THR A 34 6.96 -16.45 -0.48
C THR A 34 7.85 -15.99 -1.62
N LYS A 35 7.40 -16.26 -2.86
CA LYS A 35 8.14 -15.95 -4.07
C LYS A 35 8.23 -14.43 -4.31
N MET A 36 9.42 -13.95 -4.69
CA MET A 36 9.59 -12.63 -5.27
C MET A 36 9.42 -12.72 -6.79
N TYR A 37 8.43 -12.04 -7.34
CA TYR A 37 8.22 -11.93 -8.77
C TYR A 37 8.95 -10.69 -9.30
N SER A 38 9.54 -10.80 -10.47
CA SER A 38 10.27 -9.67 -11.07
C SER A 38 10.10 -9.64 -12.58
N THR A 39 9.94 -8.45 -13.13
CA THR A 39 9.96 -8.22 -14.57
C THR A 39 11.40 -8.15 -15.13
N ALA A 40 12.41 -8.21 -14.27
CA ALA A 40 13.80 -8.23 -14.70
C ALA A 40 14.13 -9.57 -15.36
N GLY A 41 14.62 -9.53 -16.58
CA GLY A 41 15.05 -10.72 -17.32
C GLY A 41 13.93 -11.52 -17.98
N THR A 42 12.67 -11.05 -17.92
CA THR A 42 11.57 -11.70 -18.63
C THR A 42 11.59 -11.42 -20.14
N ASP A 43 11.34 -12.44 -20.95
CA ASP A 43 11.15 -12.28 -22.40
C ASP A 43 9.87 -11.50 -22.75
N LEU A 44 8.90 -11.42 -21.84
CA LEU A 44 7.67 -10.66 -22.02
C LEU A 44 7.93 -9.17 -22.29
N LYS A 45 9.02 -8.63 -21.76
CA LYS A 45 9.43 -7.24 -22.07
C LYS A 45 9.68 -7.04 -23.56
N LYS A 46 10.33 -8.01 -24.21
CA LYS A 46 10.59 -8.00 -25.65
C LYS A 46 9.29 -8.14 -26.44
N VAL A 47 8.44 -9.06 -26.03
CA VAL A 47 7.11 -9.26 -26.65
C VAL A 47 6.27 -7.98 -26.56
N CYS A 48 6.24 -7.33 -25.42
CA CYS A 48 5.55 -6.05 -25.24
C CYS A 48 6.10 -4.99 -26.21
N LEU A 49 7.41 -4.81 -26.27
CA LEU A 49 8.03 -3.82 -27.17
C LEU A 49 7.73 -4.08 -28.66
N GLN A 50 7.74 -5.34 -29.09
CA GLN A 50 7.38 -5.74 -30.46
C GLN A 50 5.92 -5.38 -30.82
N ASN A 51 5.05 -5.30 -29.82
CA ASN A 51 3.63 -4.96 -29.98
C ASN A 51 3.31 -3.51 -29.55
N LYS A 52 4.31 -2.62 -29.50
CA LYS A 52 4.16 -1.22 -29.10
C LYS A 52 3.61 -1.03 -27.67
N LEU A 53 3.80 -2.02 -26.83
CA LEU A 53 3.47 -1.99 -25.42
C LEU A 53 4.73 -1.77 -24.60
N LYS A 54 4.58 -1.19 -23.41
CA LYS A 54 5.69 -1.02 -22.47
C LYS A 54 5.35 -1.75 -21.16
N LEU A 55 6.08 -2.83 -20.89
CA LEU A 55 6.03 -3.47 -19.59
C LEU A 55 6.81 -2.62 -18.57
N LEU A 56 6.19 -2.26 -17.47
CA LEU A 56 6.85 -1.52 -16.41
C LEU A 56 7.76 -2.44 -15.58
N ASP A 57 8.92 -1.91 -15.19
CA ASP A 57 9.84 -2.64 -14.33
C ASP A 57 9.29 -2.70 -12.91
N ALA A 58 9.14 -3.90 -12.39
CA ALA A 58 8.65 -4.15 -11.04
C ALA A 58 9.33 -5.37 -10.41
N SER A 59 9.46 -5.34 -9.10
CA SER A 59 9.74 -6.51 -8.27
C SER A 59 8.68 -6.53 -7.17
N VAL A 60 7.90 -7.60 -7.11
CA VAL A 60 6.71 -7.69 -6.26
C VAL A 60 6.74 -9.00 -5.48
N ARG A 61 6.51 -8.90 -4.17
CA ARG A 61 6.19 -10.04 -3.33
C ARG A 61 4.71 -9.96 -2.94
N HIS A 62 4.02 -11.04 -3.13
CA HIS A 62 2.62 -11.15 -2.76
C HIS A 62 2.44 -12.21 -1.67
N LEU A 63 1.99 -11.78 -0.50
CA LEU A 63 1.80 -12.68 0.64
C LEU A 63 0.50 -13.51 0.53
N GLY A 64 -0.50 -12.98 -0.15
CA GLY A 64 -1.84 -13.55 -0.13
C GLY A 64 -2.55 -13.28 1.19
N THR A 65 -3.83 -13.65 1.26
CA THR A 65 -4.66 -13.38 2.45
C THR A 65 -4.21 -14.20 3.65
N ASP A 66 -3.92 -15.48 3.42
CA ASP A 66 -3.58 -16.42 4.50
C ASP A 66 -2.24 -16.09 5.16
N VAL A 67 -1.20 -15.87 4.36
CA VAL A 67 0.13 -15.50 4.87
C VAL A 67 0.09 -14.12 5.51
N ASN A 68 -0.67 -13.17 4.95
CA ASN A 68 -0.81 -11.84 5.52
C ASN A 68 -1.46 -11.88 6.92
N TYR A 69 -2.43 -12.77 7.13
CA TYR A 69 -3.01 -13.01 8.46
C TYR A 69 -1.94 -13.47 9.46
N VAL A 70 -1.08 -14.43 9.08
CA VAL A 70 0.00 -14.93 9.93
C VAL A 70 0.99 -13.81 10.27
N VAL A 71 1.39 -13.01 9.28
CA VAL A 71 2.31 -11.88 9.49
C VAL A 71 1.72 -10.87 10.46
N LEU A 72 0.47 -10.47 10.26
CA LEU A 72 -0.20 -9.50 11.14
C LEU A 72 -0.37 -10.04 12.56
N LYS A 73 -0.71 -11.33 12.69
CA LYS A 73 -0.83 -11.97 14.00
C LYS A 73 0.51 -11.99 14.75
N ASN A 74 1.58 -12.35 14.08
CA ASN A 74 2.91 -12.40 14.69
C ASN A 74 3.42 -11.01 15.08
N LEU A 75 3.16 -9.99 14.25
CA LEU A 75 3.44 -8.59 14.58
C LEU A 75 2.66 -8.14 15.82
N TYR A 76 1.37 -8.47 15.89
CA TYR A 76 0.55 -8.18 17.06
C TYR A 76 1.10 -8.87 18.33
N ASP A 77 1.42 -10.16 18.21
CA ASP A 77 1.94 -10.94 19.34
C ASP A 77 3.29 -10.38 19.87
N GLU A 78 4.13 -9.84 19.01
CA GLU A 78 5.37 -9.15 19.42
C GLU A 78 5.10 -7.82 20.12
N MET A 79 4.09 -7.07 19.67
CA MET A 79 3.84 -5.72 20.16
C MET A 79 2.91 -5.64 21.37
N LYS A 80 2.01 -6.61 21.58
CA LYS A 80 0.94 -6.55 22.59
C LYS A 80 1.42 -6.37 24.04
N ASP A 81 2.64 -6.80 24.34
CA ASP A 81 3.22 -6.66 25.67
C ASP A 81 3.98 -5.33 25.86
N HIS A 82 4.09 -4.53 24.78
CA HIS A 82 4.85 -3.27 24.75
C HIS A 82 3.99 -2.04 24.49
N MET A 83 2.73 -2.22 24.10
CA MET A 83 1.80 -1.12 23.82
C MET A 83 0.36 -1.53 24.09
N ASP A 84 -0.49 -0.55 24.38
CA ASP A 84 -1.92 -0.76 24.58
C ASP A 84 -2.64 -0.78 23.23
N PHE A 85 -3.47 -1.78 23.01
CA PHE A 85 -4.33 -1.93 21.84
C PHE A 85 -5.80 -1.74 22.22
N PHE A 86 -6.48 -0.87 21.51
CA PHE A 86 -7.92 -0.63 21.70
C PHE A 86 -8.64 -1.03 20.41
N PHE A 87 -9.20 -2.24 20.40
CA PHE A 87 -10.00 -2.75 19.29
C PHE A 87 -11.45 -2.26 19.41
N ASP A 88 -12.17 -2.24 18.30
CA ASP A 88 -13.58 -1.82 18.24
C ASP A 88 -13.83 -0.47 18.90
N THR A 89 -12.83 0.40 18.87
CA THR A 89 -12.83 1.70 19.54
C THR A 89 -12.69 2.81 18.50
N PRO A 90 -13.77 3.22 17.84
CA PRO A 90 -13.72 4.29 16.84
C PRO A 90 -13.28 5.61 17.47
N VAL A 91 -12.30 6.24 16.82
CA VAL A 91 -11.91 7.62 17.15
C VAL A 91 -12.94 8.57 16.56
N GLU A 92 -13.52 9.42 17.40
CA GLU A 92 -14.52 10.41 16.98
C GLU A 92 -13.86 11.74 16.60
N LYS A 93 -12.88 12.17 17.40
CA LYS A 93 -12.25 13.49 17.22
C LYS A 93 -10.78 13.50 17.61
N ILE A 94 -10.01 14.35 16.91
CA ILE A 94 -8.63 14.69 17.24
C ILE A 94 -8.56 16.20 17.42
N GLN A 95 -8.02 16.67 18.54
CA GLN A 95 -7.86 18.08 18.85
C GLN A 95 -6.39 18.40 19.12
N VAL A 96 -5.93 19.54 18.63
CA VAL A 96 -4.62 20.09 19.01
C VAL A 96 -4.71 20.66 20.41
N LYS A 97 -3.72 20.39 21.24
CA LYS A 97 -3.50 20.95 22.57
C LYS A 97 -2.13 21.62 22.62
N GLU A 98 -1.85 22.36 23.66
CA GLU A 98 -0.59 23.09 23.85
C GLU A 98 0.65 22.19 23.72
N ASP A 99 0.60 20.98 24.30
CA ASP A 99 1.70 20.01 24.32
C ASP A 99 1.42 18.73 23.50
N GLY A 100 0.57 18.79 22.47
CA GLY A 100 0.28 17.62 21.64
C GLY A 100 -1.15 17.52 21.17
N TYR A 101 -1.74 16.35 21.36
CA TYR A 101 -3.07 16.07 20.84
C TYR A 101 -3.94 15.39 21.89
N LEU A 102 -5.25 15.62 21.81
CA LEU A 102 -6.28 14.87 22.52
C LEU A 102 -7.10 14.07 21.50
N VAL A 103 -7.09 12.75 21.66
CA VAL A 103 -7.82 11.81 20.83
C VAL A 103 -9.05 11.35 21.61
N SER A 104 -10.24 11.64 21.11
CA SER A 104 -11.50 11.33 21.78
C SER A 104 -12.21 10.16 21.11
N THR A 105 -12.68 9.24 21.92
CA THR A 105 -13.58 8.15 21.55
C THR A 105 -14.91 8.34 22.26
N LYS A 106 -15.90 7.49 22.03
CA LYS A 106 -17.16 7.53 22.72
C LYS A 106 -17.04 7.47 24.25
N ASP A 107 -16.10 6.67 24.74
CA ASP A 107 -16.02 6.27 26.14
C ASP A 107 -14.79 6.86 26.89
N ALA A 108 -13.81 7.39 26.17
CA ALA A 108 -12.56 7.87 26.75
C ALA A 108 -11.85 8.94 25.92
N GLU A 109 -10.93 9.64 26.56
CA GLU A 109 -10.01 10.60 25.93
C GLU A 109 -8.57 10.23 26.23
N TYR A 110 -7.71 10.32 25.19
CA TYR A 110 -6.30 9.97 25.27
C TYR A 110 -5.45 11.16 24.89
N ALA A 111 -4.62 11.62 25.80
CA ALA A 111 -3.65 12.68 25.52
C ALA A 111 -2.34 12.07 24.99
N CYS A 112 -1.79 12.63 23.91
CA CYS A 112 -0.54 12.17 23.33
C CYS A 112 0.28 13.33 22.76
N LYS A 113 1.62 13.18 22.77
CA LYS A 113 2.54 14.17 22.18
C LYS A 113 2.57 14.10 20.66
N LYS A 114 2.33 12.92 20.09
CA LYS A 114 2.30 12.68 18.63
C LYS A 114 1.17 11.75 18.31
N CYS A 115 0.43 12.03 17.25
CA CYS A 115 -0.65 11.21 16.75
C CYS A 115 -0.34 10.80 15.30
N ILE A 116 -0.37 9.49 15.01
CA ILE A 116 -0.24 8.96 13.65
C ILE A 116 -1.61 8.45 13.23
N VAL A 117 -2.14 9.01 12.14
CA VAL A 117 -3.44 8.61 11.59
C VAL A 117 -3.23 7.78 10.32
N SER A 118 -3.69 6.54 10.33
CA SER A 118 -3.41 5.55 9.30
C SER A 118 -4.64 4.67 9.04
N VAL A 119 -5.76 5.31 8.74
CA VAL A 119 -7.11 4.70 8.72
C VAL A 119 -7.47 3.95 7.42
N GLY A 120 -6.64 4.03 6.40
CA GLY A 120 -6.88 3.36 5.13
C GLY A 120 -8.11 3.91 4.37
N ARG A 121 -8.59 3.13 3.39
CA ARG A 121 -9.69 3.56 2.50
C ARG A 121 -11.03 3.72 3.21
N SER A 122 -11.34 2.83 4.13
CA SER A 122 -12.61 2.88 4.87
C SER A 122 -12.75 4.11 5.75
N GLY A 123 -11.62 4.64 6.22
CA GLY A 123 -11.59 5.85 7.04
C GLY A 123 -11.46 7.17 6.26
N SER A 124 -11.49 7.15 4.92
CA SER A 124 -11.22 8.34 4.10
C SER A 124 -12.16 9.51 4.40
N LYS A 125 -13.46 9.26 4.56
CA LYS A 125 -14.44 10.31 4.89
C LYS A 125 -14.21 10.91 6.28
N TRP A 126 -13.90 10.06 7.24
CA TRP A 126 -13.56 10.53 8.58
C TRP A 126 -12.25 11.34 8.57
N MET A 127 -11.26 10.90 7.80
CA MET A 127 -10.00 11.63 7.63
C MET A 127 -10.19 13.00 6.98
N GLU A 128 -11.13 13.14 6.06
CA GLU A 128 -11.52 14.44 5.47
C GLU A 128 -12.00 15.39 6.56
N THR A 129 -12.92 14.95 7.44
CA THR A 129 -13.38 15.72 8.59
C THR A 129 -12.25 16.09 9.55
N VAL A 130 -11.32 15.16 9.81
CA VAL A 130 -10.13 15.45 10.65
C VAL A 130 -9.26 16.51 10.02
N CYS A 131 -9.04 16.47 8.70
CA CYS A 131 -8.27 17.48 7.98
C CYS A 131 -8.95 18.84 8.02
N GLU A 132 -10.28 18.91 7.86
CA GLU A 132 -11.06 20.13 7.99
C GLU A 132 -10.93 20.72 9.40
N ASP A 133 -11.17 19.91 10.44
CA ASP A 133 -11.11 20.33 11.85
C ASP A 133 -9.71 20.84 12.27
N LEU A 134 -8.65 20.29 11.67
CA LEU A 134 -7.26 20.65 11.95
C LEU A 134 -6.67 21.66 10.96
N GLU A 135 -7.48 22.18 10.04
CA GLU A 135 -7.07 23.13 8.99
C GLU A 135 -5.92 22.59 8.11
N ILE A 136 -5.89 21.27 7.87
CA ILE A 136 -4.89 20.61 7.01
C ILE A 136 -5.38 20.66 5.56
N PRO A 137 -4.65 21.31 4.65
CA PRO A 137 -5.06 21.41 3.27
C PRO A 137 -5.02 20.03 2.58
N THR A 138 -6.08 19.70 1.86
CA THR A 138 -6.21 18.47 1.09
C THR A 138 -6.24 18.75 -0.41
N LYS A 139 -5.87 17.76 -1.20
CA LYS A 139 -6.01 17.75 -2.66
C LYS A 139 -6.73 16.48 -3.09
N SER A 140 -7.58 16.59 -4.11
CA SER A 140 -8.09 15.39 -4.78
C SER A 140 -6.96 14.59 -5.42
N ASN A 141 -6.96 13.28 -5.19
CA ASN A 141 -6.06 12.37 -5.87
C ASN A 141 -6.62 11.98 -7.25
N ARG A 142 -5.72 11.52 -8.12
CA ARG A 142 -6.13 10.83 -9.34
C ARG A 142 -6.80 9.52 -8.98
N VAL A 143 -7.79 9.14 -9.77
CA VAL A 143 -8.50 7.87 -9.67
C VAL A 143 -8.29 7.12 -10.97
N ASP A 144 -7.85 5.88 -10.88
CA ASP A 144 -7.77 5.00 -12.03
C ASP A 144 -9.17 4.43 -12.31
N ILE A 145 -9.65 4.62 -13.52
CA ILE A 145 -10.93 4.08 -13.99
C ILE A 145 -10.62 3.06 -15.07
N GLY A 146 -11.14 1.85 -14.92
CA GLY A 146 -10.87 0.77 -15.87
C GLY A 146 -11.96 -0.29 -15.89
N VAL A 147 -11.82 -1.23 -16.80
CA VAL A 147 -12.67 -2.40 -16.92
C VAL A 147 -11.97 -3.60 -16.33
N ARG A 148 -12.62 -4.29 -15.39
CA ARG A 148 -12.15 -5.59 -14.92
C ARG A 148 -12.53 -6.66 -15.93
N VAL A 149 -11.53 -7.38 -16.43
CA VAL A 149 -11.72 -8.51 -17.34
C VAL A 149 -11.36 -9.79 -16.62
N GLU A 150 -12.27 -10.76 -16.61
CA GLU A 150 -12.06 -12.08 -16.02
C GLU A 150 -12.03 -13.13 -17.14
N LEU A 151 -11.01 -13.96 -17.10
CA LEU A 151 -10.77 -15.04 -18.06
C LEU A 151 -10.44 -16.33 -17.31
N PRO A 152 -10.67 -17.51 -17.92
CA PRO A 152 -10.19 -18.76 -17.34
C PRO A 152 -8.69 -18.72 -17.10
N ALA A 153 -8.25 -19.18 -15.93
CA ALA A 153 -6.84 -19.11 -15.50
C ALA A 153 -5.88 -19.74 -16.53
N VAL A 154 -6.29 -20.81 -17.19
CA VAL A 154 -5.49 -21.51 -18.22
C VAL A 154 -5.07 -20.60 -19.39
N ILE A 155 -5.84 -19.55 -19.68
CA ILE A 155 -5.53 -18.62 -20.77
C ILE A 155 -4.34 -17.72 -20.39
N PHE A 156 -4.26 -17.32 -19.12
CA PHE A 156 -3.24 -16.40 -18.61
C PHE A 156 -2.15 -17.06 -17.77
N SER A 157 -2.21 -18.37 -17.53
CA SER A 157 -1.23 -19.06 -16.67
C SER A 157 0.22 -18.81 -17.09
N HIS A 158 0.50 -18.75 -18.39
CA HIS A 158 1.84 -18.45 -18.91
C HIS A 158 2.36 -17.05 -18.50
N LEU A 159 1.49 -16.12 -18.15
CA LEU A 159 1.83 -14.80 -17.62
C LEU A 159 1.84 -14.77 -16.10
N THR A 160 0.78 -15.31 -15.48
CA THR A 160 0.57 -15.24 -14.03
C THR A 160 1.50 -16.15 -13.24
N ASP A 161 1.99 -17.24 -13.84
CA ASP A 161 2.98 -18.13 -13.22
C ASP A 161 4.37 -17.51 -13.23
N GLU A 162 4.66 -16.68 -14.24
CA GLU A 162 5.94 -15.95 -14.35
C GLU A 162 5.91 -14.64 -13.59
N LEU A 163 4.88 -13.83 -13.83
CA LEU A 163 4.68 -12.49 -13.24
C LEU A 163 3.35 -12.48 -12.50
N TYR A 164 3.35 -12.50 -11.19
CA TYR A 164 2.11 -12.45 -10.41
C TYR A 164 1.23 -11.25 -10.79
N GLU A 165 1.83 -10.09 -10.98
CA GLU A 165 1.22 -8.85 -11.41
C GLU A 165 2.12 -8.15 -12.41
N SER A 166 1.56 -7.70 -13.52
CA SER A 166 2.26 -6.91 -14.52
C SER A 166 1.48 -5.64 -14.85
N LYS A 167 2.21 -4.54 -14.99
CA LYS A 167 1.64 -3.27 -15.45
C LYS A 167 2.18 -2.98 -16.84
N ILE A 168 1.27 -2.81 -17.79
CA ILE A 168 1.58 -2.54 -19.19
C ILE A 168 1.04 -1.16 -19.53
N VAL A 169 1.87 -0.32 -20.12
CA VAL A 169 1.47 0.99 -20.64
C VAL A 169 1.29 0.88 -22.13
N TYR A 170 0.14 1.32 -22.61
CA TYR A 170 -0.17 1.48 -24.01
C TYR A 170 -0.57 2.92 -24.30
N ARG A 171 0.07 3.55 -25.28
CA ARG A 171 -0.28 4.88 -25.74
C ARG A 171 -1.03 4.79 -27.04
N THR A 172 -2.24 5.32 -27.08
CA THR A 172 -3.01 5.46 -28.31
C THR A 172 -2.70 6.77 -29.00
N GLU A 173 -2.91 6.85 -30.32
CA GLU A 173 -2.76 8.12 -31.05
C GLU A 173 -3.81 9.17 -30.64
N LYS A 174 -4.94 8.73 -30.09
CA LYS A 174 -6.08 9.57 -29.75
C LYS A 174 -6.08 10.03 -28.30
N PHE A 175 -5.48 9.25 -27.41
CA PHE A 175 -5.44 9.52 -25.98
C PHE A 175 -4.02 9.33 -25.46
N GLU A 176 -3.48 10.33 -24.79
CA GLU A 176 -2.20 10.24 -24.08
C GLU A 176 -2.38 9.55 -22.73
N ASP A 177 -3.13 8.46 -22.69
CA ASP A 177 -3.38 7.75 -21.47
C ASP A 177 -2.17 6.90 -21.08
N ASN A 178 -1.71 7.09 -19.87
CA ASN A 178 -0.84 6.14 -19.18
C ASN A 178 -1.73 5.19 -18.39
N VAL A 179 -1.99 4.05 -18.96
CA VAL A 179 -2.68 2.96 -18.27
C VAL A 179 -1.66 2.03 -17.67
#